data_8057fa5c5b1ca3cf4131c45461a1edd5
#
_entry.id   8057fa5c5b1ca3cf4131c45461a1edd5
#
_cell.length_a   1.000
_cell.length_b   1.000
_cell.length_c   1.000
_cell.angle_alpha   90.00
_cell.angle_beta   90.00
_cell.angle_gamma   90.00
#
_symmetry.space_group_name_H-M   'P 1'
#
loop_
_entity.id
_entity.type
_entity.pdbx_description
1 polymer ?
#
loop_
_entity_poly.entity_id
_entity_poly.type
_entity_poly.pdbx_seq_one_letter_code
_entity_poly.pdbx_strand_id
1 'polypeptide(L)'
;MAKKYPDINFIGVEKYESVLVRAIQKADQEDIPNLRFICMDAKELNTVFNHEIDTLYLNFSDPWPKNRHSDRRLTSHIFLSVYDNIFKGECKIIQKTDNIILFASSISSLSTYGYTINKVSLDLHNTDIPNVETEYEEKFSGLGFKINYLEAKKSKN
;
A
#
# COMPACT_ATOMS: atom_id res chain seq x y z
N MET A 1 -10.61 -2.86 -5.98
CA MET A 1 -10.69 -3.66 -4.73
C MET A 1 -12.11 -3.64 -4.17
N ALA A 2 -12.61 -2.54 -3.64
CA ALA A 2 -13.91 -2.49 -2.93
C ALA A 2 -15.09 -3.11 -3.72
N LYS A 3 -15.23 -2.80 -5.00
CA LYS A 3 -16.25 -3.44 -5.86
C LYS A 3 -16.10 -4.96 -6.00
N LYS A 4 -14.86 -5.45 -6.06
CA LYS A 4 -14.60 -6.90 -6.22
C LYS A 4 -14.85 -7.68 -4.94
N TYR A 5 -14.72 -7.02 -3.79
CA TYR A 5 -14.86 -7.63 -2.46
C TYR A 5 -15.87 -6.84 -1.62
N PRO A 6 -17.19 -6.99 -1.89
CA PRO A 6 -18.23 -6.18 -1.26
C PRO A 6 -18.37 -6.42 0.24
N ASP A 7 -17.93 -7.57 0.74
CA ASP A 7 -17.98 -7.94 2.16
C ASP A 7 -16.77 -7.44 2.98
N ILE A 8 -15.82 -6.78 2.32
CA ILE A 8 -14.64 -6.21 2.95
C ILE A 8 -14.74 -4.68 2.92
N ASN A 9 -14.49 -4.05 4.05
CA ASN A 9 -14.40 -2.58 4.14
C ASN A 9 -13.02 -2.10 3.71
N PHE A 10 -13.00 -1.09 2.85
CA PHE A 10 -11.79 -0.45 2.36
C PHE A 10 -11.72 1.00 2.80
N ILE A 11 -10.53 1.45 3.17
CA ILE A 11 -10.25 2.82 3.53
C ILE A 11 -9.08 3.32 2.67
N GLY A 12 -9.36 4.32 1.85
CA GLY A 12 -8.34 5.05 1.09
C GLY A 12 -7.75 6.15 1.95
N VAL A 13 -6.45 6.13 2.15
CA VAL A 13 -5.72 7.17 2.88
C VAL A 13 -4.86 7.95 1.90
N GLU A 14 -5.05 9.25 1.87
CA GLU A 14 -4.29 10.15 1.00
C GLU A 14 -3.93 11.43 1.78
N LYS A 15 -2.69 11.85 1.64
CA LYS A 15 -2.17 13.06 2.30
C LYS A 15 -2.61 14.34 1.60
N TYR A 16 -2.74 14.30 0.27
CA TYR A 16 -3.01 15.47 -0.56
C TYR A 16 -4.50 15.57 -0.89
N GLU A 17 -5.14 16.64 -0.40
CA GLU A 17 -6.57 16.89 -0.59
C GLU A 17 -6.99 16.88 -2.07
N SER A 18 -6.19 17.47 -2.95
CA SER A 18 -6.49 17.54 -4.39
C SER A 18 -6.57 16.16 -5.05
N VAL A 19 -5.76 15.20 -4.58
CA VAL A 19 -5.79 13.82 -5.06
C VAL A 19 -7.00 13.10 -4.46
N LEU A 20 -7.25 13.32 -3.17
CA LEU A 20 -8.35 12.69 -2.44
C LEU A 20 -9.71 13.08 -3.02
N VAL A 21 -9.93 14.37 -3.33
CA VAL A 21 -11.17 14.86 -3.91
C VAL A 21 -11.53 14.13 -5.21
N ARG A 22 -10.55 13.90 -6.09
CA ARG A 22 -10.76 13.14 -7.33
C ARG A 22 -11.18 11.70 -7.06
N ALA A 23 -10.55 11.05 -6.07
CA ALA A 23 -10.89 9.68 -5.68
C ALA A 23 -12.31 9.60 -5.11
N ILE A 24 -12.71 10.57 -4.28
CA ILE A 24 -14.06 10.65 -3.70
C ILE A 24 -15.11 10.86 -4.81
N GLN A 25 -14.89 11.83 -5.70
CA GLN A 25 -15.80 12.11 -6.81
C GLN A 25 -16.06 10.88 -7.68
N LYS A 26 -15.00 10.11 -7.95
CA LYS A 26 -15.11 8.87 -8.71
C LYS A 26 -15.89 7.81 -7.95
N ALA A 27 -15.59 7.61 -6.67
CA ALA A 27 -16.25 6.61 -5.84
C ALA A 27 -17.75 6.94 -5.67
N ASP A 28 -18.09 8.22 -5.56
CA ASP A 28 -19.49 8.68 -5.45
C ASP A 28 -20.28 8.36 -6.72
N GLN A 29 -19.69 8.56 -7.89
CA GLN A 29 -20.32 8.21 -9.18
C GLN A 29 -20.58 6.71 -9.34
N GLU A 30 -19.79 5.87 -8.67
CA GLU A 30 -19.84 4.42 -8.80
C GLU A 30 -20.65 3.72 -7.68
N ASP A 31 -21.14 4.47 -6.70
CA ASP A 31 -21.89 3.96 -5.53
C ASP A 31 -21.21 2.75 -4.85
N ILE A 32 -20.06 3.00 -4.22
CA ILE A 32 -19.27 1.96 -3.57
C ILE A 32 -19.46 2.03 -2.04
N PRO A 33 -20.39 1.25 -1.46
CA PRO A 33 -20.82 1.41 -0.07
C PRO A 33 -19.76 1.01 0.97
N ASN A 34 -18.84 0.12 0.60
CA ASN A 34 -17.78 -0.41 1.46
C ASN A 34 -16.44 0.32 1.31
N LEU A 35 -16.45 1.54 0.76
CA LEU A 35 -15.27 2.38 0.60
C LEU A 35 -15.44 3.69 1.38
N ARG A 36 -14.40 4.06 2.12
CA ARG A 36 -14.30 5.33 2.83
C ARG A 36 -12.93 5.95 2.55
N PHE A 37 -12.83 7.26 2.80
CA PHE A 37 -11.58 8.00 2.58
C PHE A 37 -11.21 8.83 3.81
N ILE A 38 -9.91 8.97 4.05
CA ILE A 38 -9.36 9.84 5.09
C ILE A 38 -8.23 10.66 4.47
N CYS A 39 -8.26 11.98 4.71
CA CYS A 39 -7.16 12.87 4.36
C CYS A 39 -6.21 12.99 5.55
N MET A 40 -5.08 12.30 5.49
CA MET A 40 -4.09 12.36 6.56
C MET A 40 -2.72 11.83 6.14
N ASP A 41 -1.68 12.22 6.87
CA ASP A 41 -0.36 11.60 6.73
C ASP A 41 -0.37 10.20 7.35
N ALA A 42 0.22 9.23 6.65
CA ALA A 42 0.30 7.85 7.14
C ALA A 42 1.08 7.71 8.47
N LYS A 43 1.89 8.69 8.84
CA LYS A 43 2.55 8.76 10.16
C LYS A 43 1.56 8.88 11.33
N GLU A 44 0.35 9.33 11.06
CA GLU A 44 -0.68 9.59 12.07
C GLU A 44 -1.76 8.50 12.11
N LEU A 45 -1.62 7.42 11.34
CA LEU A 45 -2.62 6.36 11.24
C LEU A 45 -3.00 5.75 12.61
N ASN A 46 -2.04 5.64 13.52
CA ASN A 46 -2.29 5.13 14.87
C ASN A 46 -3.06 6.10 15.80
N THR A 47 -3.35 7.31 15.34
CA THR A 47 -4.26 8.24 16.06
C THR A 47 -5.73 7.98 15.74
N VAL A 48 -6.00 7.29 14.63
CA VAL A 48 -7.35 6.99 14.12
C VAL A 48 -7.67 5.50 14.24
N PHE A 49 -6.70 4.63 13.96
CA PHE A 49 -6.88 3.18 13.99
C PHE A 49 -6.16 2.59 15.20
N ASN A 50 -6.83 1.66 15.88
CA ASN A 50 -6.27 0.93 17.00
C ASN A 50 -6.57 -0.57 16.85
N HIS A 51 -5.63 -1.31 16.25
CA HIS A 51 -5.74 -2.75 16.06
C HIS A 51 -7.01 -3.19 15.27
N GLU A 52 -7.29 -2.52 14.17
CA GLU A 52 -8.51 -2.71 13.38
C GLU A 52 -8.23 -3.16 11.93
N ILE A 53 -6.99 -3.00 11.45
CA ILE A 53 -6.63 -3.22 10.05
C ILE A 53 -6.13 -4.65 9.83
N ASP A 54 -6.68 -5.33 8.84
CA ASP A 54 -6.26 -6.68 8.47
C ASP A 54 -5.10 -6.67 7.45
N THR A 55 -5.16 -5.78 6.46
CA THR A 55 -4.16 -5.70 5.38
C THR A 55 -3.92 -4.26 4.97
N LEU A 56 -2.66 -3.90 4.80
CA LEU A 56 -2.23 -2.60 4.30
C LEU A 56 -1.72 -2.73 2.87
N TYR A 57 -2.29 -1.92 1.98
CA TYR A 57 -1.88 -1.83 0.57
C TYR A 57 -1.08 -0.55 0.34
N LEU A 58 0.15 -0.68 -0.14
CA LEU A 58 1.03 0.41 -0.53
C LEU A 58 1.13 0.42 -2.06
N ASN A 59 0.26 1.20 -2.70
CA ASN A 59 0.16 1.23 -4.16
C ASN A 59 0.83 2.49 -4.70
N PHE A 60 1.95 2.32 -5.41
CA PHE A 60 2.64 3.39 -6.16
C PHE A 60 2.95 4.64 -5.33
N SER A 61 3.39 4.43 -4.09
CA SER A 61 3.82 5.51 -3.21
C SER A 61 5.09 6.20 -3.72
N ASP A 62 5.31 7.42 -3.26
CA ASP A 62 6.49 8.21 -3.64
C ASP A 62 7.80 7.47 -3.33
N PRO A 63 8.70 7.33 -4.30
CA PRO A 63 9.91 6.51 -4.15
C PRO A 63 11.00 7.17 -3.31
N TRP A 64 11.00 8.49 -3.18
CA TRP A 64 12.05 9.24 -2.47
C TRP A 64 13.46 8.73 -2.80
N PRO A 65 13.97 8.93 -4.02
CA PRO A 65 15.14 8.21 -4.53
C PRO A 65 16.45 8.57 -3.82
N LYS A 66 16.52 9.75 -3.19
CA LYS A 66 17.73 10.18 -2.46
C LYS A 66 17.79 9.49 -1.09
N ASN A 67 18.94 8.92 -0.74
CA ASN A 67 19.14 8.23 0.53
C ASN A 67 18.81 9.09 1.76
N ARG A 68 19.09 10.39 1.72
CA ARG A 68 18.74 11.33 2.80
C ARG A 68 17.23 11.47 3.04
N HIS A 69 16.40 10.97 2.12
CA HIS A 69 14.94 10.98 2.22
C HIS A 69 14.36 9.58 2.44
N SER A 70 15.18 8.58 2.71
CA SER A 70 14.74 7.19 2.90
C SER A 70 13.66 7.03 3.98
N ASP A 71 13.73 7.87 5.02
CA ASP A 71 12.76 7.87 6.12
C ASP A 71 11.35 8.32 5.68
N ARG A 72 11.21 8.95 4.51
CA ARG A 72 9.93 9.36 3.93
C ARG A 72 9.23 8.24 3.18
N ARG A 73 9.91 7.14 2.87
CA ARG A 73 9.33 5.97 2.21
C ARG A 73 8.33 5.29 3.15
N LEU A 74 7.19 4.85 2.63
CA LEU A 74 6.13 4.23 3.44
C LEU A 74 6.51 2.87 4.04
N THR A 75 7.64 2.30 3.64
CA THR A 75 8.23 1.08 4.23
C THR A 75 9.44 1.36 5.14
N SER A 76 9.72 2.63 5.46
CA SER A 76 10.77 2.98 6.42
C SER A 76 10.38 2.55 7.85
N HIS A 77 11.37 2.42 8.71
CA HIS A 77 11.18 2.08 10.13
C HIS A 77 10.14 2.99 10.83
N ILE A 78 10.13 4.28 10.49
CA ILE A 78 9.20 5.26 11.07
C ILE A 78 7.75 4.85 10.78
N PHE A 79 7.43 4.49 9.55
CA PHE A 79 6.08 4.08 9.18
C PHE A 79 5.75 2.68 9.70
N LEU A 80 6.69 1.74 9.63
CA LEU A 80 6.48 0.37 10.10
C LEU A 80 6.12 0.33 11.60
N SER A 81 6.72 1.21 12.41
CA SER A 81 6.38 1.34 13.84
C SER A 81 4.97 1.88 14.07
N VAL A 82 4.47 2.75 13.20
CA VAL A 82 3.06 3.20 13.23
C VAL A 82 2.13 2.05 12.88
N TYR A 83 2.47 1.27 11.84
CA TYR A 83 1.64 0.17 11.38
C TYR A 83 1.47 -0.95 12.41
N ASP A 84 2.44 -1.19 13.27
CA ASP A 84 2.33 -2.16 14.37
C ASP A 84 1.11 -1.90 15.27
N ASN A 85 0.72 -0.63 15.42
CA ASN A 85 -0.40 -0.24 16.27
C ASN A 85 -1.76 -0.30 15.58
N ILE A 86 -1.80 -0.36 14.26
CA ILE A 86 -3.06 -0.38 13.51
C ILE A 86 -3.53 -1.79 13.14
N PHE A 87 -2.61 -2.75 13.01
CA PHE A 87 -2.97 -4.11 12.63
C PHE A 87 -3.73 -4.85 13.75
N LYS A 88 -4.81 -5.53 13.38
CA LYS A 88 -5.66 -6.31 14.27
C LYS A 88 -4.98 -7.59 14.76
N GLY A 89 -4.34 -8.30 13.86
CA GLY A 89 -3.66 -9.57 14.12
C GLY A 89 -2.31 -9.61 13.40
N GLU A 90 -2.08 -10.62 12.55
CA GLU A 90 -0.90 -10.68 11.70
C GLU A 90 -0.75 -9.39 10.88
N CYS A 91 0.42 -8.79 10.92
CA CYS A 91 0.72 -7.62 10.12
C CYS A 91 0.94 -8.05 8.67
N LYS A 92 0.05 -7.66 7.78
CA LYS A 92 0.14 -8.00 6.35
C LYS A 92 0.27 -6.74 5.50
N ILE A 93 1.36 -6.65 4.75
CA ILE A 93 1.63 -5.55 3.81
C ILE A 93 1.74 -6.11 2.40
N ILE A 94 1.04 -5.46 1.47
CA ILE A 94 1.13 -5.71 0.04
C ILE A 94 1.60 -4.43 -0.62
N GLN A 95 2.67 -4.49 -1.41
CA GLN A 95 3.19 -3.34 -2.14
C GLN A 95 3.20 -3.61 -3.63
N LYS A 96 2.79 -2.58 -4.39
CA LYS A 96 3.01 -2.48 -5.84
C LYS A 96 3.74 -1.19 -6.17
N THR A 97 4.76 -1.27 -7.01
CA THR A 97 5.50 -0.12 -7.50
C THR A 97 6.19 -0.43 -8.83
N ASP A 98 6.26 0.56 -9.70
CA ASP A 98 7.08 0.54 -10.93
C ASP A 98 8.54 0.95 -10.64
N ASN A 99 8.83 1.46 -9.45
CA ASN A 99 10.16 1.93 -9.07
C ASN A 99 10.99 0.84 -8.39
N ILE A 100 12.00 0.35 -9.09
CA ILE A 100 12.86 -0.76 -8.60
C ILE A 100 13.71 -0.36 -7.38
N ILE A 101 14.10 0.89 -7.24
CA ILE A 101 14.90 1.37 -6.10
C ILE A 101 14.04 1.36 -4.83
N LEU A 102 12.81 1.87 -4.90
CA LEU A 102 11.87 1.78 -3.81
C LEU A 102 11.58 0.32 -3.45
N PHE A 103 11.39 -0.52 -4.45
CA PHE A 103 11.09 -1.94 -4.24
C PHE A 103 12.21 -2.68 -3.49
N ALA A 104 13.46 -2.51 -3.94
CA ALA A 104 14.64 -3.09 -3.27
C ALA A 104 14.78 -2.58 -1.82
N SER A 105 14.59 -1.26 -1.61
CA SER A 105 14.59 -0.65 -0.29
C SER A 105 13.49 -1.23 0.61
N SER A 106 12.30 -1.45 0.07
CA SER A 106 11.17 -2.02 0.81
C SER A 106 11.44 -3.44 1.27
N ILE A 107 12.00 -4.29 0.41
CA ILE A 107 12.40 -5.66 0.78
C ILE A 107 13.38 -5.62 1.95
N SER A 108 14.42 -4.77 1.86
CA SER A 108 15.43 -4.63 2.91
C SER A 108 14.83 -4.13 4.23
N SER A 109 14.04 -3.05 4.19
CA SER A 109 13.42 -2.46 5.38
C SER A 109 12.46 -3.42 6.06
N LEU A 110 11.57 -4.06 5.30
CA LEU A 110 10.60 -5.02 5.82
C LEU A 110 11.31 -6.22 6.47
N SER A 111 12.30 -6.80 5.79
CA SER A 111 13.06 -7.94 6.32
C SER A 111 13.82 -7.57 7.59
N THR A 112 14.47 -6.42 7.62
CA THR A 112 15.19 -5.93 8.81
C THR A 112 14.24 -5.64 9.97
N TYR A 113 13.03 -5.19 9.69
CA TYR A 113 12.02 -4.90 10.71
C TYR A 113 11.34 -6.16 11.28
N GLY A 114 11.56 -7.32 10.66
CA GLY A 114 11.02 -8.61 11.12
C GLY A 114 9.87 -9.17 10.31
N TYR A 115 9.59 -8.60 9.13
CA TYR A 115 8.64 -9.20 8.19
C TYR A 115 9.30 -10.34 7.41
N THR A 116 8.52 -11.37 7.15
CA THR A 116 8.85 -12.42 6.18
C THR A 116 8.24 -12.03 4.83
N ILE A 117 9.05 -12.03 3.78
CA ILE A 117 8.58 -11.79 2.42
C ILE A 117 8.02 -13.11 1.87
N ASN A 118 6.71 -13.20 1.72
CA ASN A 118 6.01 -14.42 1.30
C ASN A 118 5.90 -14.55 -0.21
N LYS A 119 5.74 -13.42 -0.91
CA LYS A 119 5.65 -13.38 -2.37
C LYS A 119 6.42 -12.19 -2.90
N VAL A 120 7.10 -12.40 -4.02
CA VAL A 120 7.84 -11.37 -4.76
C VAL A 120 7.67 -11.60 -6.24
N SER A 121 7.45 -10.52 -6.99
CA SER A 121 7.55 -10.52 -8.44
C SER A 121 8.16 -9.20 -8.92
N LEU A 122 9.01 -9.28 -9.93
CA LEU A 122 9.53 -8.11 -10.67
C LEU A 122 8.70 -7.81 -11.93
N ASP A 123 7.67 -8.61 -12.18
CA ASP A 123 6.80 -8.47 -13.35
C ASP A 123 5.43 -9.11 -13.02
N LEU A 124 4.64 -8.41 -12.22
CA LEU A 124 3.37 -8.89 -11.68
C LEU A 124 2.42 -9.40 -12.76
N HIS A 125 2.36 -8.71 -13.91
CA HIS A 125 1.42 -9.02 -14.98
C HIS A 125 1.77 -10.32 -15.73
N ASN A 126 2.99 -10.84 -15.55
CA ASN A 126 3.42 -12.14 -16.08
C ASN A 126 3.44 -13.24 -14.99
N THR A 127 2.55 -13.13 -14.00
CA THR A 127 2.41 -14.11 -12.92
C THR A 127 0.96 -14.53 -12.73
N ASP A 128 0.74 -15.62 -11.99
CA ASP A 128 -0.59 -16.08 -11.57
C ASP A 128 -1.06 -15.42 -10.24
N ILE A 129 -0.35 -14.42 -9.75
CA ILE A 129 -0.72 -13.70 -8.53
C ILE A 129 -2.03 -12.95 -8.78
N PRO A 130 -3.09 -13.20 -7.99
CA PRO A 130 -4.35 -12.45 -8.12
C PRO A 130 -4.11 -10.96 -7.95
N ASN A 131 -4.55 -10.16 -8.93
CA ASN A 131 -4.34 -8.73 -8.96
C ASN A 131 -5.64 -7.98 -9.30
N VAL A 132 -5.77 -6.80 -8.72
CA VAL A 132 -6.74 -5.78 -9.14
C VAL A 132 -5.94 -4.56 -9.52
N GLU A 133 -5.95 -4.23 -10.82
CA GLU A 133 -5.19 -3.10 -11.32
C GLU A 133 -5.74 -1.78 -10.79
N THR A 134 -4.83 -0.86 -10.45
CA THR A 134 -5.16 0.55 -10.21
C THR A 134 -5.09 1.29 -11.56
N GLU A 135 -5.70 2.47 -11.65
CA GLU A 135 -5.58 3.30 -12.86
C GLU A 135 -4.15 3.68 -13.20
N TYR A 136 -3.35 3.93 -12.16
CA TYR A 136 -1.92 4.19 -12.32
C TYR A 136 -1.22 2.97 -12.93
N GLU A 137 -1.52 1.78 -12.44
CA GLU A 137 -0.97 0.52 -12.91
C GLU A 137 -1.34 0.25 -14.38
N GLU A 138 -2.62 0.40 -14.76
CA GLU A 138 -3.07 0.28 -16.15
C GLU A 138 -2.30 1.22 -17.08
N LYS A 139 -2.15 2.47 -16.67
CA LYS A 139 -1.45 3.48 -17.46
C LYS A 139 0.02 3.12 -17.66
N PHE A 140 0.74 2.78 -16.60
CA PHE A 140 2.19 2.54 -16.67
C PHE A 140 2.52 1.17 -17.25
N SER A 141 1.74 0.13 -16.98
CA SER A 141 1.90 -1.16 -17.66
C SER A 141 1.61 -1.06 -19.15
N GLY A 142 0.61 -0.28 -19.56
CA GLY A 142 0.32 0.04 -20.96
C GLY A 142 1.45 0.78 -21.66
N LEU A 143 2.29 1.50 -20.94
CA LEU A 143 3.52 2.13 -21.44
C LEU A 143 4.74 1.19 -21.44
N GLY A 144 4.58 -0.08 -21.03
CA GLY A 144 5.63 -1.08 -21.01
C GLY A 144 6.43 -1.14 -19.70
N PHE A 145 6.04 -0.41 -18.66
CA PHE A 145 6.66 -0.53 -17.35
C PHE A 145 6.23 -1.81 -16.65
N LYS A 146 7.21 -2.52 -16.08
CA LYS A 146 6.95 -3.69 -15.25
C LYS A 146 6.53 -3.25 -13.85
N ILE A 147 5.58 -3.98 -13.29
CA ILE A 147 5.09 -3.73 -11.94
C ILE A 147 5.74 -4.72 -10.98
N ASN A 148 6.48 -4.19 -10.01
CA ASN A 148 7.04 -4.97 -8.93
C ASN A 148 5.98 -5.19 -7.84
N TYR A 149 5.92 -6.38 -7.29
CA TYR A 149 4.95 -6.79 -6.27
C TYR A 149 5.65 -7.51 -5.13
N LEU A 150 5.27 -7.21 -3.91
CA LEU A 150 5.60 -8.03 -2.74
C LEU A 150 4.39 -8.21 -1.82
N GLU A 151 4.37 -9.34 -1.13
CA GLU A 151 3.54 -9.61 0.03
C GLU A 151 4.45 -9.96 1.20
N ALA A 152 4.31 -9.23 2.29
CA ALA A 152 5.08 -9.42 3.50
C ALA A 152 4.18 -9.58 4.72
N LYS A 153 4.59 -10.44 5.65
CA LYS A 153 3.86 -10.73 6.87
C LYS A 153 4.78 -10.74 8.09
N LYS A 154 4.24 -10.28 9.20
CA LYS A 154 4.89 -10.34 10.50
C LYS A 154 3.89 -10.79 11.56
N SER A 155 4.24 -11.81 12.34
CA SER A 155 3.44 -12.21 13.49
C SER A 155 3.40 -11.07 14.51
N LYS A 156 2.23 -10.84 15.08
CA LYS A 156 2.08 -9.92 16.19
C LYS A 156 2.44 -10.66 17.47
N ASN A 157 3.48 -10.20 18.12
CA ASN A 157 3.89 -10.74 19.42
C ASN A 157 2.94 -10.27 20.52
#